data_498a1ac22a0c2c464ed3b14186524abf
#
_entry.id   498a1ac22a0c2c464ed3b14186524abf
#
_cell.length_a   1.000
_cell.length_b   1.000
_cell.length_c   1.000
_cell.angle_alpha   90.00
_cell.angle_beta   90.00
_cell.angle_gamma   90.00
#
_symmetry.space_group_name_H-M   'P 1'
#
loop_
_entity.id
_entity.type
_entity.pdbx_description
1 polymer ?
#
loop_
_entity_poly.entity_id
_entity_poly.type
_entity_poly.pdbx_seq_one_letter_code
_entity_poly.pdbx_strand_id
1 'polypeptide(L)'
;MHIIYLSGGSVRNRDWIKQVKENFDKFSTGDILYYDRWQTGDKNINFETETNKLIELVKDKKDYCIFAKSIGSILTLKNIYEKNINPQKLIICGHPYNLAKELGLPIDNYLKSLSIPATFIQNEFDPVFSFADLEKVLKLNNVQTYSTTKITGNITHDYDNFNQLIEITKNF
;
A
#
# COMPACT_ATOMS: atom_id res chain seq x y z
N MET A 1 -10.12 -14.90 3.58
CA MET A 1 -10.02 -13.48 3.21
C MET A 1 -9.30 -13.38 1.87
N HIS A 2 -9.77 -12.54 0.96
CA HIS A 2 -9.10 -12.32 -0.33
C HIS A 2 -8.28 -11.03 -0.28
N ILE A 3 -7.03 -11.07 -0.73
CA ILE A 3 -6.12 -9.91 -0.64
C ILE A 3 -5.71 -9.48 -2.06
N ILE A 4 -5.81 -8.19 -2.34
CA ILE A 4 -5.24 -7.59 -3.55
C ILE A 4 -3.89 -6.98 -3.18
N TYR A 5 -2.86 -7.41 -3.87
CA TYR A 5 -1.49 -7.02 -3.58
C TYR A 5 -1.00 -5.96 -4.57
N LEU A 6 -0.67 -4.77 -4.06
CA LEU A 6 -0.03 -3.69 -4.81
C LEU A 6 1.37 -3.42 -4.25
N SER A 7 2.35 -3.19 -5.09
CA SER A 7 3.73 -3.00 -4.66
C SER A 7 4.32 -1.66 -5.05
N GLY A 8 5.62 -1.51 -4.85
CA GLY A 8 6.39 -0.36 -5.32
C GLY A 8 6.58 -0.34 -6.84
N GLY A 9 6.87 0.84 -7.40
CA GLY A 9 7.00 1.01 -8.84
C GLY A 9 8.25 0.38 -9.47
N SER A 10 9.32 0.11 -8.73
CA SER A 10 10.53 -0.52 -9.27
C SER A 10 10.26 -1.97 -9.69
N VAL A 11 10.91 -2.42 -10.78
CA VAL A 11 10.79 -3.82 -11.26
C VAL A 11 11.19 -4.86 -10.19
N ARG A 12 12.09 -4.53 -9.28
CA ARG A 12 12.46 -5.40 -8.14
C ARG A 12 11.25 -5.73 -7.25
N ASN A 13 10.30 -4.83 -7.17
CA ASN A 13 9.09 -5.03 -6.37
C ASN A 13 8.14 -6.08 -6.97
N ARG A 14 8.29 -6.44 -8.24
CA ARG A 14 7.52 -7.54 -8.85
C ARG A 14 7.81 -8.89 -8.19
N ASP A 15 9.08 -9.18 -7.93
CA ASP A 15 9.45 -10.46 -7.30
C ASP A 15 9.24 -10.41 -5.78
N TRP A 16 9.45 -9.25 -5.17
CA TRP A 16 9.14 -9.03 -3.76
C TRP A 16 7.65 -9.28 -3.45
N ILE A 17 6.72 -8.73 -4.25
CA ILE A 17 5.29 -8.89 -3.98
C ILE A 17 4.80 -10.33 -4.20
N LYS A 18 5.43 -11.09 -5.10
CA LYS A 18 5.19 -12.53 -5.23
C LYS A 18 5.56 -13.28 -3.96
N GLN A 19 6.74 -12.99 -3.40
CA GLN A 19 7.18 -13.59 -2.14
C GLN A 19 6.25 -13.21 -0.98
N VAL A 20 5.79 -11.95 -0.90
CA VAL A 20 4.77 -11.55 0.07
C VAL A 20 3.54 -12.42 -0.10
N LYS A 21 2.96 -12.48 -1.31
CA LYS A 21 1.77 -13.28 -1.58
C LYS A 21 1.97 -14.75 -1.20
N GLU A 22 3.06 -15.39 -1.63
CA GLU A 22 3.38 -16.79 -1.32
C GLU A 22 3.40 -17.06 0.19
N ASN A 23 3.93 -16.13 0.98
CA ASN A 23 3.93 -16.23 2.43
C ASN A 23 2.53 -16.08 3.04
N PHE A 24 1.68 -15.24 2.44
CA PHE A 24 0.31 -15.01 2.89
C PHE A 24 -0.67 -16.08 2.39
N ASP A 25 -0.40 -16.77 1.29
CA ASP A 25 -1.25 -17.85 0.73
C ASP A 25 -1.45 -19.03 1.68
N LYS A 26 -0.67 -19.10 2.76
CA LYS A 26 -0.84 -20.10 3.83
C LYS A 26 -2.15 -19.90 4.63
N PHE A 27 -2.73 -18.69 4.58
CA PHE A 27 -3.94 -18.33 5.36
C PHE A 27 -4.92 -17.41 4.63
N SER A 28 -4.61 -17.01 3.38
CA SER A 28 -5.45 -16.16 2.54
C SER A 28 -5.38 -16.58 1.09
N THR A 29 -6.27 -16.08 0.27
CA THR A 29 -6.15 -16.10 -1.20
C THR A 29 -5.88 -14.69 -1.70
N GLY A 30 -5.43 -14.51 -2.94
CA GLY A 30 -5.29 -13.15 -3.45
C GLY A 30 -4.70 -13.06 -4.84
N ASP A 31 -4.77 -11.84 -5.38
CA ASP A 31 -4.29 -11.49 -6.72
C ASP A 31 -3.29 -10.33 -6.64
N ILE A 32 -2.30 -10.34 -7.51
CA ILE A 32 -1.30 -9.27 -7.63
C ILE A 32 -1.69 -8.34 -8.77
N LEU A 33 -1.68 -7.02 -8.51
CA LEU A 33 -1.72 -6.03 -9.56
C LEU A 33 -0.31 -5.89 -10.18
N TYR A 34 -0.13 -6.44 -11.38
CA TYR A 34 1.11 -6.32 -12.12
C TYR A 34 1.14 -5.00 -12.90
N TYR A 35 2.06 -4.08 -12.55
CA TYR A 35 2.19 -2.80 -13.23
C TYR A 35 2.79 -2.95 -14.63
N ASP A 36 2.25 -2.21 -15.59
CA ASP A 36 2.74 -2.22 -16.98
C ASP A 36 4.20 -1.78 -17.07
N ARG A 37 4.60 -0.78 -16.27
CA ARG A 37 5.99 -0.34 -16.22
C ARG A 37 7.02 -1.43 -15.89
N TRP A 38 6.62 -2.50 -15.23
CA TRP A 38 7.52 -3.63 -14.96
C TRP A 38 7.86 -4.43 -16.23
N GLN A 39 7.07 -4.27 -17.29
CA GLN A 39 7.29 -4.89 -18.61
C GLN A 39 7.86 -3.89 -19.59
N THR A 40 7.35 -2.66 -19.60
CA THR A 40 7.75 -1.62 -20.56
C THR A 40 9.08 -0.95 -20.19
N GLY A 41 9.46 -0.96 -18.91
CA GLY A 41 10.63 -0.24 -18.39
C GLY A 41 10.41 1.28 -18.25
N ASP A 42 9.17 1.75 -18.35
CA ASP A 42 8.85 3.18 -18.22
C ASP A 42 9.31 3.75 -16.88
N LYS A 43 9.81 4.99 -16.90
CA LYS A 43 10.29 5.66 -15.69
C LYS A 43 9.19 5.92 -14.68
N ASN A 44 8.00 6.27 -15.16
CA ASN A 44 6.86 6.65 -14.33
C ASN A 44 5.75 5.62 -14.39
N ILE A 45 5.00 5.49 -13.30
CA ILE A 45 3.76 4.73 -13.27
C ILE A 45 2.65 5.56 -13.93
N ASN A 46 1.87 4.95 -14.79
CA ASN A 46 0.67 5.56 -15.33
C ASN A 46 -0.51 5.25 -14.41
N PHE A 47 -0.89 6.22 -13.56
CA PHE A 47 -1.96 6.03 -12.57
C PHE A 47 -3.31 5.71 -13.21
N GLU A 48 -3.62 6.25 -14.38
CA GLU A 48 -4.90 5.98 -15.08
C GLU A 48 -4.96 4.51 -15.53
N THR A 49 -3.92 4.04 -16.20
CA THR A 49 -3.82 2.64 -16.65
C THR A 49 -3.91 1.67 -15.46
N GLU A 50 -3.14 1.93 -14.40
CA GLU A 50 -3.14 1.03 -13.24
C GLU A 50 -4.43 1.13 -12.42
N THR A 51 -5.12 2.28 -12.41
CA THR A 51 -6.46 2.43 -11.85
C THR A 51 -7.47 1.52 -12.59
N ASN A 52 -7.49 1.56 -13.92
CA ASN A 52 -8.39 0.73 -14.72
C ASN A 52 -8.16 -0.77 -14.46
N LYS A 53 -6.89 -1.19 -14.38
CA LYS A 53 -6.54 -2.58 -14.04
C LYS A 53 -6.97 -2.95 -12.63
N LEU A 54 -6.83 -2.05 -11.66
CA LEU A 54 -7.25 -2.30 -10.28
C LEU A 54 -8.77 -2.44 -10.20
N ILE A 55 -9.53 -1.57 -10.85
CA ILE A 55 -11.00 -1.65 -10.92
C ILE A 55 -11.43 -3.00 -11.52
N GLU A 56 -10.84 -3.38 -12.64
CA GLU A 56 -11.15 -4.67 -13.28
C GLU A 56 -10.81 -5.86 -12.38
N LEU A 57 -9.70 -5.78 -11.66
CA LEU A 57 -9.26 -6.84 -10.74
C LEU A 57 -10.23 -7.06 -9.57
N VAL A 58 -10.93 -6.02 -9.13
CA VAL A 58 -11.81 -6.08 -7.95
C VAL A 58 -13.30 -6.09 -8.29
N LYS A 59 -13.69 -5.90 -9.54
CA LYS A 59 -15.11 -5.70 -9.96
C LYS A 59 -16.10 -6.76 -9.44
N ASP A 60 -15.66 -8.03 -9.39
CA ASP A 60 -16.49 -9.15 -8.98
C ASP A 60 -16.24 -9.58 -7.51
N LYS A 61 -15.43 -8.80 -6.78
CA LYS A 61 -15.04 -9.13 -5.40
C LYS A 61 -15.84 -8.28 -4.41
N LYS A 62 -16.68 -8.94 -3.62
CA LYS A 62 -17.47 -8.27 -2.57
C LYS A 62 -16.67 -8.01 -1.30
N ASP A 63 -15.82 -8.98 -0.93
CA ASP A 63 -15.10 -9.01 0.35
C ASP A 63 -13.61 -9.19 0.08
N TYR A 64 -12.87 -8.09 0.06
CA TYR A 64 -11.43 -8.11 -0.14
C TYR A 64 -10.72 -7.06 0.72
N CYS A 65 -9.45 -7.31 0.98
CA CYS A 65 -8.53 -6.38 1.61
C CYS A 65 -7.46 -5.98 0.60
N ILE A 66 -6.77 -4.87 0.87
CA ILE A 66 -5.62 -4.46 0.06
C ILE A 66 -4.37 -4.48 0.92
N PHE A 67 -3.33 -5.13 0.41
CA PHE A 67 -1.96 -4.99 0.87
C PHE A 67 -1.20 -4.12 -0.14
N ALA A 68 -0.74 -2.94 0.29
CA ALA A 68 -0.12 -1.97 -0.61
C ALA A 68 1.22 -1.46 -0.08
N LYS A 69 2.29 -1.54 -0.89
CA LYS A 69 3.60 -0.99 -0.58
C LYS A 69 3.92 0.23 -1.43
N SER A 70 4.54 1.24 -0.82
CA SER A 70 5.11 2.38 -1.53
C SER A 70 4.09 3.04 -2.47
N ILE A 71 4.41 3.24 -3.75
CA ILE A 71 3.50 3.87 -4.72
C ILE A 71 2.15 3.14 -4.85
N GLY A 72 2.11 1.83 -4.57
CA GLY A 72 0.86 1.07 -4.49
C GLY A 72 -0.09 1.62 -3.43
N SER A 73 0.43 2.16 -2.33
CA SER A 73 -0.39 2.80 -1.30
C SER A 73 -1.00 4.12 -1.79
N ILE A 74 -0.26 4.88 -2.61
CA ILE A 74 -0.79 6.11 -3.23
C ILE A 74 -1.92 5.76 -4.19
N LEU A 75 -1.71 4.76 -5.08
CA LEU A 75 -2.72 4.29 -6.01
C LEU A 75 -3.98 3.80 -5.27
N THR A 76 -3.82 3.06 -4.18
CA THR A 76 -4.92 2.57 -3.35
C THR A 76 -5.71 3.74 -2.75
N LEU A 77 -5.04 4.67 -2.06
CA LEU A 77 -5.70 5.81 -1.40
C LEU A 77 -6.41 6.72 -2.42
N LYS A 78 -5.80 6.96 -3.59
CA LYS A 78 -6.42 7.68 -4.71
C LYS A 78 -7.74 7.03 -5.12
N ASN A 79 -7.72 5.72 -5.37
CA ASN A 79 -8.89 5.01 -5.87
C ASN A 79 -10.02 4.90 -4.82
N ILE A 80 -9.69 4.85 -3.53
CA ILE A 80 -10.69 4.94 -2.45
C ILE A 80 -11.31 6.34 -2.41
N TYR A 81 -10.48 7.38 -2.48
CA TYR A 81 -10.94 8.77 -2.49
C TYR A 81 -11.88 9.05 -3.68
N GLU A 82 -11.55 8.55 -4.85
CA GLU A 82 -12.35 8.67 -6.08
C GLU A 82 -13.55 7.70 -6.11
N LYS A 83 -13.73 6.87 -5.08
CA LYS A 83 -14.80 5.87 -4.97
C LYS A 83 -14.79 4.80 -6.08
N ASN A 84 -13.63 4.56 -6.68
CA ASN A 84 -13.45 3.52 -7.67
C ASN A 84 -13.41 2.11 -7.06
N ILE A 85 -12.95 2.01 -5.80
CA ILE A 85 -12.82 0.76 -5.06
C ILE A 85 -13.28 0.94 -3.61
N ASN A 86 -13.71 -0.17 -2.98
CA ASN A 86 -14.16 -0.16 -1.58
C ASN A 86 -13.70 -1.44 -0.85
N PRO A 87 -12.41 -1.56 -0.50
CA PRO A 87 -11.92 -2.69 0.27
C PRO A 87 -12.43 -2.63 1.72
N GLN A 88 -12.47 -3.78 2.41
CA GLN A 88 -12.87 -3.83 3.82
C GLN A 88 -11.78 -3.34 4.76
N LYS A 89 -10.51 -3.57 4.41
CA LYS A 89 -9.34 -3.21 5.23
C LYS A 89 -8.13 -2.92 4.35
N LEU A 90 -7.19 -2.15 4.91
CA LEU A 90 -5.92 -1.81 4.27
C LEU A 90 -4.73 -2.21 5.13
N ILE A 91 -3.71 -2.76 4.48
CA ILE A 91 -2.36 -2.89 5.02
C ILE A 91 -1.46 -2.03 4.13
N ILE A 92 -0.93 -0.96 4.67
CA ILE A 92 -0.09 -0.01 3.96
C ILE A 92 1.34 -0.12 4.49
N CYS A 93 2.27 -0.49 3.63
CA CYS A 93 3.66 -0.74 3.97
C CYS A 93 4.57 0.29 3.26
N GLY A 94 5.36 1.05 4.01
CA GLY A 94 6.27 2.05 3.44
C GLY A 94 5.54 3.15 2.65
N HIS A 95 4.61 3.87 3.29
CA HIS A 95 3.85 4.93 2.61
C HIS A 95 4.74 6.10 2.22
N PRO A 96 4.86 6.46 0.94
CA PRO A 96 5.78 7.50 0.46
C PRO A 96 5.06 8.85 0.33
N TYR A 97 4.64 9.45 1.44
CA TYR A 97 3.85 10.69 1.45
C TYR A 97 4.50 11.83 0.64
N ASN A 98 5.82 12.04 0.81
CA ASN A 98 6.52 13.11 0.09
C ASN A 98 6.47 12.91 -1.43
N LEU A 99 6.63 11.67 -1.90
CA LEU A 99 6.51 11.34 -3.32
C LEU A 99 5.11 11.70 -3.87
N ALA A 100 4.05 11.46 -3.11
CA ALA A 100 2.71 11.86 -3.54
C ALA A 100 2.59 13.38 -3.69
N LYS A 101 3.19 14.16 -2.80
CA LYS A 101 3.25 15.63 -2.89
C LYS A 101 4.06 16.08 -4.11
N GLU A 102 5.21 15.49 -4.36
CA GLU A 102 6.07 15.76 -5.54
C GLU A 102 5.34 15.46 -6.85
N LEU A 103 4.48 14.45 -6.87
CA LEU A 103 3.62 14.11 -8.01
C LEU A 103 2.40 15.05 -8.15
N GLY A 104 2.25 16.06 -7.28
CA GLY A 104 1.12 16.98 -7.28
C GLY A 104 -0.22 16.37 -6.86
N LEU A 105 -0.20 15.20 -6.20
CA LEU A 105 -1.42 14.52 -5.78
C LEU A 105 -1.94 15.10 -4.46
N PRO A 106 -3.27 15.26 -4.29
CA PRO A 106 -3.86 15.80 -3.07
C PRO A 106 -3.90 14.76 -1.95
N ILE A 107 -2.74 14.22 -1.55
CA ILE A 107 -2.60 13.11 -0.61
C ILE A 107 -3.23 13.43 0.76
N ASP A 108 -3.22 14.69 1.19
CA ASP A 108 -3.89 15.09 2.42
C ASP A 108 -5.39 14.84 2.35
N ASN A 109 -6.02 15.11 1.20
CA ASN A 109 -7.45 14.85 1.00
C ASN A 109 -7.73 13.35 0.99
N TYR A 110 -6.84 12.55 0.39
CA TYR A 110 -6.95 11.10 0.41
C TYR A 110 -6.93 10.54 1.84
N LEU A 111 -5.99 11.02 2.65
CA LEU A 111 -5.86 10.61 4.05
C LEU A 111 -7.04 11.09 4.90
N LYS A 112 -7.47 12.35 4.77
CA LYS A 112 -8.65 12.90 5.49
C LYS A 112 -9.94 12.15 5.21
N SER A 113 -10.11 11.67 3.99
CA SER A 113 -11.32 10.93 3.58
C SER A 113 -11.28 9.45 3.92
N LEU A 114 -10.16 8.94 4.44
CA LEU A 114 -9.99 7.52 4.72
C LEU A 114 -10.89 7.10 5.90
N SER A 115 -11.93 6.34 5.59
CA SER A 115 -12.88 5.76 6.56
C SER A 115 -12.74 4.24 6.73
N ILE A 116 -11.89 3.62 5.92
CA ILE A 116 -11.63 2.18 5.92
C ILE A 116 -10.55 1.89 6.97
N PRO A 117 -10.71 0.85 7.82
CA PRO A 117 -9.67 0.44 8.76
C PRO A 117 -8.33 0.19 8.05
N ALA A 118 -7.27 0.85 8.50
CA ALA A 118 -5.96 0.78 7.89
C ALA A 118 -4.86 0.53 8.92
N THR A 119 -3.93 -0.38 8.63
CA THR A 119 -2.69 -0.53 9.37
C THR A 119 -1.53 -0.01 8.52
N PHE A 120 -0.85 0.99 9.04
CA PHE A 120 0.36 1.53 8.45
C PHE A 120 1.60 0.89 9.08
N ILE A 121 2.40 0.21 8.27
CA ILE A 121 3.66 -0.41 8.65
C ILE A 121 4.79 0.44 8.07
N GLN A 122 5.65 0.98 8.92
CA GLN A 122 6.72 1.86 8.48
C GLN A 122 8.04 1.55 9.19
N ASN A 123 9.13 1.51 8.44
CA ASN A 123 10.46 1.42 9.01
C ASN A 123 10.78 2.70 9.79
N GLU A 124 11.44 2.57 10.95
CA GLU A 124 11.71 3.69 11.86
C GLU A 124 12.42 4.85 11.16
N PHE A 125 13.46 4.52 10.39
CA PHE A 125 14.29 5.48 9.67
C PHE A 125 14.19 5.30 8.15
N ASP A 126 13.00 4.99 7.65
CA ASP A 126 12.75 4.86 6.21
C ASP A 126 13.19 6.15 5.48
N PRO A 127 14.15 6.08 4.53
CA PRO A 127 14.69 7.26 3.88
C PRO A 127 13.69 7.96 2.94
N VAL A 128 12.63 7.27 2.53
CA VAL A 128 11.56 7.86 1.70
C VAL A 128 10.58 8.65 2.57
N PHE A 129 10.19 8.09 3.73
CA PHE A 129 9.34 8.74 4.70
C PHE A 129 9.45 8.02 6.05
N SER A 130 9.93 8.69 7.09
CA SER A 130 10.17 8.06 8.39
C SER A 130 8.87 7.70 9.12
N PHE A 131 8.95 6.76 10.07
CA PHE A 131 7.80 6.44 10.93
C PHE A 131 7.29 7.65 11.71
N ALA A 132 8.19 8.47 12.25
CA ALA A 132 7.82 9.67 13.01
C ALA A 132 7.07 10.70 12.16
N ASP A 133 7.50 10.89 10.91
CA ASP A 133 6.81 11.79 9.97
C ASP A 133 5.46 11.22 9.55
N LEU A 134 5.36 9.91 9.36
CA LEU A 134 4.08 9.25 9.07
C LEU A 134 3.06 9.50 10.20
N GLU A 135 3.43 9.24 11.47
CA GLU A 135 2.53 9.47 12.61
C GLU A 135 2.08 10.94 12.68
N LYS A 136 3.00 11.88 12.46
CA LYS A 136 2.69 13.31 12.41
C LYS A 136 1.66 13.63 11.33
N VAL A 137 1.85 13.11 10.13
CA VAL A 137 0.95 13.36 8.98
C VAL A 137 -0.44 12.73 9.22
N LEU A 138 -0.51 11.51 9.73
CA LEU A 138 -1.79 10.86 10.04
C LEU A 138 -2.59 11.64 11.08
N LYS A 139 -1.92 12.15 12.12
CA LYS A 139 -2.53 13.03 13.16
C LYS A 139 -3.00 14.35 12.56
N LEU A 140 -2.17 15.04 11.76
CA LEU A 140 -2.51 16.32 11.15
C LEU A 140 -3.70 16.22 10.18
N ASN A 141 -3.86 15.08 9.52
CA ASN A 141 -4.98 14.82 8.63
C ASN A 141 -6.22 14.24 9.33
N ASN A 142 -6.20 14.10 10.66
CA ASN A 142 -7.31 13.55 11.45
C ASN A 142 -7.83 12.21 10.90
N VAL A 143 -6.93 11.33 10.47
CA VAL A 143 -7.33 9.98 10.03
C VAL A 143 -7.97 9.25 11.21
N GLN A 144 -9.17 8.70 11.02
CA GLN A 144 -10.00 8.20 12.14
C GLN A 144 -9.76 6.73 12.46
N THR A 145 -9.57 5.91 11.44
CA THR A 145 -9.60 4.44 11.55
C THR A 145 -8.25 3.84 11.17
N TYR A 146 -7.22 4.11 11.97
CA TYR A 146 -5.90 3.56 11.68
C TYR A 146 -5.18 3.01 12.91
N SER A 147 -4.26 2.08 12.65
CA SER A 147 -3.18 1.69 13.55
C SER A 147 -1.84 1.89 12.86
N THR A 148 -0.78 2.05 13.65
CA THR A 148 0.59 2.15 13.14
C THR A 148 1.46 1.06 13.75
N THR A 149 2.37 0.50 12.96
CA THR A 149 3.41 -0.40 13.43
C THR A 149 4.76 0.06 12.95
N LYS A 150 5.64 0.34 13.90
CA LYS A 150 7.02 0.71 13.66
C LYS A 150 7.92 -0.54 13.54
N ILE A 151 8.69 -0.63 12.46
CA ILE A 151 9.79 -1.59 12.37
C ILE A 151 11.06 -0.90 12.86
N THR A 152 11.46 -1.24 14.08
CA THR A 152 12.56 -0.58 14.80
C THR A 152 13.92 -0.89 14.18
N GLY A 153 14.79 0.12 14.16
CA GLY A 153 16.20 0.01 13.73
C GLY A 153 16.40 -0.13 12.23
N ASN A 154 15.35 -0.22 11.43
CA ASN A 154 15.49 -0.33 9.98
C ASN A 154 15.63 1.04 9.34
N ILE A 155 16.67 1.17 8.48
CA ILE A 155 17.09 2.41 7.81
C ILE A 155 16.87 2.37 6.28
N THR A 156 16.14 1.38 5.77
CA THR A 156 15.86 1.20 4.35
C THR A 156 14.39 1.39 4.02
N HIS A 157 14.06 1.46 2.73
CA HIS A 157 12.69 1.38 2.22
C HIS A 157 12.32 -0.07 1.81
N ASP A 158 13.11 -1.05 2.24
CA ASP A 158 12.86 -2.47 1.99
C ASP A 158 12.17 -3.10 3.21
N TYR A 159 11.27 -4.04 2.95
CA TYR A 159 10.42 -4.70 3.92
C TYR A 159 10.51 -6.22 3.72
N ASP A 160 11.73 -6.75 3.83
CA ASP A 160 12.05 -8.13 3.43
C ASP A 160 11.88 -9.15 4.57
N ASN A 161 11.54 -8.70 5.78
CA ASN A 161 11.19 -9.59 6.88
C ASN A 161 9.73 -10.02 6.78
N PHE A 162 9.45 -11.00 5.90
CA PHE A 162 8.10 -11.49 5.64
C PHE A 162 7.45 -12.11 6.89
N ASN A 163 8.21 -12.75 7.76
CA ASN A 163 7.67 -13.28 9.01
C ASN A 163 7.12 -12.17 9.90
N GLN A 164 7.85 -11.06 10.01
CA GLN A 164 7.39 -9.90 10.76
C GLN A 164 6.14 -9.27 10.13
N LEU A 165 6.09 -9.14 8.79
CA LEU A 165 4.90 -8.65 8.10
C LEU A 165 3.68 -9.54 8.38
N ILE A 166 3.86 -10.86 8.35
CA ILE A 166 2.81 -11.83 8.67
C ILE A 166 2.34 -11.64 10.12
N GLU A 167 3.26 -11.58 11.09
CA GLU A 167 2.90 -11.41 12.51
C GLU A 167 2.08 -10.13 12.74
N ILE A 168 2.48 -9.01 12.13
CA ILE A 168 1.75 -7.74 12.22
C ILE A 168 0.34 -7.87 11.64
N THR A 169 0.18 -8.68 10.61
CA THR A 169 -1.06 -8.78 9.83
C THR A 169 -1.95 -9.96 10.20
N LYS A 170 -1.50 -10.88 11.05
CA LYS A 170 -2.30 -12.06 11.49
C LYS A 170 -3.63 -11.72 12.18
N ASN A 171 -3.73 -10.55 12.78
CA ASN A 171 -4.91 -10.09 13.50
C ASN A 171 -5.83 -9.19 12.63
N PHE A 172 -5.64 -9.23 11.35
CA PHE A 172 -6.42 -8.51 10.34
C PHE A 172 -7.68 -9.21 9.90
#